data_5d6fcf63376d4e49595072b21cf116d1
#
_entry.id   5d6fcf63376d4e49595072b21cf116d1
#
_cell.length_a   1.000
_cell.length_b   1.000
_cell.length_c   1.000
_cell.angle_alpha   90.00
_cell.angle_beta   90.00
_cell.angle_gamma   90.00
#
_symmetry.space_group_name_H-M   'P 1'
#
loop_
_entity.id
_entity.type
_entity.pdbx_description
1 polymer ?
#
loop_
_entity_poly.entity_id
_entity_poly.type
_entity_poly.pdbx_seq_one_letter_code
_entity_poly.pdbx_strand_id
1 'polypeptide(L)'
;LKHTVSGWKRGSKLLSSPFSGWLAWHHKLGFIFGVFVLLWIFSGWLSMDHGRLFSTPNPTLNQETNLRGIQLSAALNQVTQEDLNKFSNVREFEISALDGRAMLIAKNGQTSEFLFTEANSSPNQDYLISTARSAVSQAWPETAIKSSYMVAADDVYGHLREGSFPKKTLRIVLDDIDETWVHINLDDGHIVSVMDKSRRVYRWLFNGIHSLDLPWFSSKRPLWDIFMVVLMLTGTVFSITGLILAYKKLVRPVTNSVKS
;
A
#
# COMPACT_ATOMS: atom_id res chain seq x y z
N LEU A 1 -7.69 -32.21 37.03
CA LEU A 1 -6.93 -32.17 35.74
C LEU A 1 -5.52 -32.70 35.98
N LYS A 2 -5.35 -34.04 35.99
CA LYS A 2 -4.02 -34.63 35.89
C LYS A 2 -3.67 -34.72 34.39
N HIS A 3 -3.14 -33.66 33.83
CA HIS A 3 -2.35 -33.78 32.63
C HIS A 3 -0.99 -34.33 33.06
N THR A 4 -0.78 -35.63 32.85
CA THR A 4 0.54 -36.22 32.92
C THR A 4 1.38 -35.54 31.82
N VAL A 5 2.16 -34.58 32.24
CA VAL A 5 3.25 -34.05 31.42
C VAL A 5 4.26 -35.19 31.33
N SER A 6 4.22 -35.93 30.24
CA SER A 6 5.26 -36.89 29.89
C SER A 6 6.58 -36.16 29.91
N GLY A 7 7.49 -36.55 30.80
CA GLY A 7 8.74 -35.82 31.03
C GLY A 7 9.47 -35.51 29.75
N TRP A 8 9.86 -34.24 29.60
CA TRP A 8 10.64 -33.73 28.50
C TRP A 8 12.01 -34.42 28.51
N LYS A 9 12.19 -35.45 27.71
CA LYS A 9 13.52 -36.05 27.50
C LYS A 9 14.34 -35.06 26.66
N ARG A 10 15.44 -34.58 27.25
CA ARG A 10 16.48 -33.81 26.54
C ARG A 10 16.88 -34.59 25.29
N GLY A 11 16.59 -34.06 24.10
CA GLY A 11 16.88 -34.68 22.82
C GLY A 11 15.65 -34.89 21.92
N SER A 12 14.44 -34.47 22.32
CA SER A 12 13.29 -34.57 21.43
C SER A 12 13.37 -33.54 20.29
N LYS A 13 13.14 -34.02 19.06
CA LYS A 13 13.09 -33.19 17.86
C LYS A 13 12.18 -31.98 18.08
N LEU A 14 12.55 -30.83 17.55
CA LEU A 14 11.86 -29.52 17.69
C LEU A 14 10.33 -29.57 17.48
N LEU A 15 9.82 -30.59 16.79
CA LEU A 15 8.41 -30.82 16.45
C LEU A 15 7.71 -31.86 17.38
N SER A 16 8.37 -32.34 18.45
CA SER A 16 7.72 -33.27 19.37
C SER A 16 6.85 -32.50 20.37
N SER A 17 5.55 -32.78 20.38
CA SER A 17 4.62 -32.20 21.33
C SER A 17 4.54 -33.06 22.61
N PRO A 18 4.58 -32.48 23.83
CA PRO A 18 4.33 -33.22 25.08
C PRO A 18 2.86 -33.64 25.25
N PHE A 19 2.00 -33.20 24.33
CA PHE A 19 0.56 -33.45 24.36
C PHE A 19 0.18 -34.54 23.37
N SER A 20 -1.07 -35.06 23.51
CA SER A 20 -1.67 -36.08 22.63
C SER A 20 -2.98 -35.57 21.99
N GLY A 21 -3.36 -36.18 20.85
CA GLY A 21 -4.61 -35.89 20.17
C GLY A 21 -4.68 -34.44 19.63
N TRP A 22 -5.84 -33.82 19.72
CA TRP A 22 -6.06 -32.46 19.20
C TRP A 22 -5.18 -31.38 19.83
N LEU A 23 -4.85 -31.56 21.12
CA LEU A 23 -3.94 -30.63 21.79
C LEU A 23 -2.52 -30.69 21.23
N ALA A 24 -2.05 -31.87 20.82
CA ALA A 24 -0.75 -32.03 20.17
C ALA A 24 -0.72 -31.31 18.80
N TRP A 25 -1.79 -31.43 18.02
CA TRP A 25 -1.90 -30.74 16.74
C TRP A 25 -1.97 -29.22 16.92
N HIS A 26 -2.78 -28.73 17.82
CA HIS A 26 -2.87 -27.31 18.12
C HIS A 26 -1.53 -26.75 18.59
N HIS A 27 -0.81 -27.46 19.47
CA HIS A 27 0.51 -27.06 19.94
C HIS A 27 1.55 -27.01 18.81
N LYS A 28 1.61 -28.04 17.94
CA LYS A 28 2.56 -28.07 16.81
C LYS A 28 2.28 -26.95 15.81
N LEU A 29 1.03 -26.80 15.41
CA LEU A 29 0.62 -25.74 14.49
C LEU A 29 0.87 -24.34 15.09
N GLY A 30 0.52 -24.15 16.38
CA GLY A 30 0.77 -22.90 17.08
C GLY A 30 2.26 -22.58 17.20
N PHE A 31 3.12 -23.58 17.41
CA PHE A 31 4.56 -23.36 17.47
C PHE A 31 5.15 -22.94 16.12
N ILE A 32 4.69 -23.53 15.00
CA ILE A 32 5.18 -23.22 13.65
C ILE A 32 4.59 -21.90 13.14
N PHE A 33 3.29 -21.73 13.28
CA PHE A 33 2.55 -20.63 12.64
C PHE A 33 2.10 -19.53 13.61
N GLY A 34 2.27 -19.71 14.91
CA GLY A 34 1.84 -18.76 15.93
C GLY A 34 2.48 -17.37 15.77
N VAL A 35 3.71 -17.30 15.29
CA VAL A 35 4.38 -16.03 14.99
C VAL A 35 3.64 -15.27 13.88
N PHE A 36 3.25 -15.96 12.80
CA PHE A 36 2.48 -15.33 11.72
C PHE A 36 1.11 -14.84 12.20
N VAL A 37 0.43 -15.65 13.01
CA VAL A 37 -0.87 -15.27 13.62
C VAL A 37 -0.72 -14.03 14.50
N LEU A 38 0.30 -13.99 15.36
CA LEU A 38 0.61 -12.84 16.18
C LEU A 38 0.91 -11.59 15.34
N LEU A 39 1.75 -11.72 14.31
CA LEU A 39 2.07 -10.62 13.42
C LEU A 39 0.84 -10.11 12.68
N TRP A 40 -0.05 -10.99 12.24
CA TRP A 40 -1.31 -10.60 11.59
C TRP A 40 -2.28 -9.89 12.53
N ILE A 41 -2.45 -10.40 13.76
CA ILE A 41 -3.28 -9.73 14.78
C ILE A 41 -2.70 -8.35 15.09
N PHE A 42 -1.39 -8.26 15.32
CA PHE A 42 -0.71 -7.00 15.63
C PHE A 42 -0.81 -5.99 14.48
N SER A 43 -0.48 -6.40 13.26
CA SER A 43 -0.53 -5.52 12.10
C SER A 43 -1.97 -5.15 11.71
N GLY A 44 -2.93 -6.07 11.89
CA GLY A 44 -4.34 -5.79 11.74
C GLY A 44 -4.85 -4.77 12.76
N TRP A 45 -4.42 -4.89 14.02
CA TRP A 45 -4.72 -3.90 15.05
C TRP A 45 -4.13 -2.53 14.70
N LEU A 46 -2.89 -2.47 14.22
CA LEU A 46 -2.27 -1.23 13.74
C LEU A 46 -3.05 -0.58 12.60
N SER A 47 -3.61 -1.39 11.68
CA SER A 47 -4.36 -0.87 10.53
C SER A 47 -5.67 -0.17 10.89
N MET A 48 -6.24 -0.51 12.04
CA MET A 48 -7.45 0.14 12.55
C MET A 48 -7.18 1.56 13.07
N ASP A 49 -5.91 1.96 13.10
CA ASP A 49 -5.41 3.29 13.50
C ASP A 49 -6.05 3.83 14.80
N HIS A 50 -6.25 2.95 15.78
CA HIS A 50 -6.69 3.32 17.10
C HIS A 50 -5.65 4.25 17.74
N GLY A 51 -6.04 5.49 17.95
CA GLY A 51 -5.16 6.52 18.50
C GLY A 51 -4.44 7.38 17.46
N ARG A 52 -4.74 7.22 16.17
CA ARG A 52 -4.15 7.99 15.06
C ARG A 52 -2.61 7.97 15.09
N LEU A 53 -2.06 6.77 15.17
CA LEU A 53 -0.63 6.54 15.25
C LEU A 53 0.10 6.88 13.94
N PHE A 54 -0.65 6.79 12.82
CA PHE A 54 -0.11 7.05 11.49
C PHE A 54 -0.83 8.22 10.84
N SER A 55 -0.04 9.01 10.12
CA SER A 55 -0.56 10.10 9.32
C SER A 55 -1.28 9.57 8.07
N THR A 56 -2.20 10.39 7.56
CA THR A 56 -2.81 10.22 6.24
C THR A 56 -2.57 11.49 5.44
N PRO A 57 -1.35 11.69 4.89
CA PRO A 57 -0.94 12.93 4.26
C PRO A 57 -1.59 13.09 2.87
N ASN A 58 -2.92 13.10 2.84
CA ASN A 58 -3.64 13.42 1.61
C ASN A 58 -3.53 14.92 1.34
N PRO A 59 -3.36 15.33 0.09
CA PRO A 59 -3.34 16.73 -0.25
C PRO A 59 -4.68 17.36 0.10
N THR A 60 -4.64 18.58 0.61
CA THR A 60 -5.84 19.39 0.85
C THR A 60 -6.38 19.89 -0.48
N LEU A 61 -7.66 20.27 -0.51
CA LEU A 61 -8.28 20.89 -1.69
C LEU A 61 -7.52 22.14 -2.16
N ASN A 62 -6.98 22.92 -1.21
CA ASN A 62 -6.15 24.09 -1.55
C ASN A 62 -4.85 23.68 -2.23
N GLN A 63 -4.17 22.64 -1.73
CA GLN A 63 -2.95 22.13 -2.35
C GLN A 63 -3.20 21.59 -3.75
N GLU A 64 -4.28 20.86 -3.97
CA GLU A 64 -4.66 20.41 -5.30
C GLU A 64 -5.01 21.57 -6.24
N THR A 65 -5.72 22.59 -5.74
CA THR A 65 -6.07 23.78 -6.52
C THR A 65 -4.82 24.57 -6.87
N ASN A 66 -3.89 24.75 -5.93
CA ASN A 66 -2.64 25.44 -6.16
C ASN A 66 -1.72 24.67 -7.10
N LEU A 67 -1.71 23.32 -7.01
CA LEU A 67 -0.97 22.47 -7.95
C LEU A 67 -1.45 22.68 -9.40
N ARG A 68 -2.76 22.75 -9.59
CA ARG A 68 -3.35 23.07 -10.90
C ARG A 68 -3.03 24.51 -11.36
N GLY A 69 -2.98 25.45 -10.42
CA GLY A 69 -2.74 26.87 -10.68
C GLY A 69 -3.87 27.62 -11.39
N ILE A 70 -4.86 26.89 -11.92
CA ILE A 70 -6.10 27.42 -12.52
C ILE A 70 -7.31 26.56 -12.14
N GLN A 71 -8.49 27.12 -12.24
CA GLN A 71 -9.72 26.35 -12.09
C GLN A 71 -9.97 25.49 -13.32
N LEU A 72 -10.57 24.30 -13.13
CA LEU A 72 -10.87 23.38 -14.24
C LEU A 72 -11.80 23.98 -15.30
N SER A 73 -12.72 24.86 -14.89
CA SER A 73 -13.58 25.61 -15.82
C SER A 73 -12.77 26.54 -16.73
N ALA A 74 -11.73 27.18 -16.19
CA ALA A 74 -10.82 27.98 -16.99
C ALA A 74 -9.94 27.14 -17.91
N ALA A 75 -9.47 25.99 -17.43
CA ALA A 75 -8.75 25.02 -18.24
C ALA A 75 -9.58 24.49 -19.43
N LEU A 76 -10.86 24.20 -19.19
CA LEU A 76 -11.80 23.78 -20.25
C LEU A 76 -11.93 24.82 -21.35
N ASN A 77 -11.98 26.10 -21.00
CA ASN A 77 -12.11 27.19 -21.96
C ASN A 77 -10.83 27.41 -22.81
N GLN A 78 -9.70 26.86 -22.42
CA GLN A 78 -8.45 26.90 -23.17
C GLN A 78 -8.37 25.79 -24.24
N VAL A 79 -9.17 24.72 -24.12
CA VAL A 79 -9.15 23.62 -25.07
C VAL A 79 -9.89 24.01 -26.36
N THR A 80 -9.22 23.88 -27.47
CA THR A 80 -9.75 24.21 -28.80
C THR A 80 -10.12 22.95 -29.58
N GLN A 81 -10.93 23.09 -30.64
CA GLN A 81 -11.23 22.01 -31.56
C GLN A 81 -9.94 21.52 -32.27
N GLU A 82 -8.97 22.40 -32.49
CA GLU A 82 -7.68 22.05 -33.07
C GLU A 82 -6.90 21.12 -32.14
N ASP A 83 -6.93 21.34 -30.81
CA ASP A 83 -6.26 20.46 -29.84
C ASP A 83 -6.88 19.07 -29.83
N LEU A 84 -8.20 18.97 -29.92
CA LEU A 84 -8.89 17.70 -30.00
C LEU A 84 -8.52 16.92 -31.27
N ASN A 85 -8.35 17.62 -32.38
CA ASN A 85 -8.01 17.02 -33.67
C ASN A 85 -6.55 16.52 -33.77
N LYS A 86 -5.68 16.89 -32.82
CA LYS A 86 -4.30 16.40 -32.75
C LYS A 86 -4.22 14.91 -32.37
N PHE A 87 -5.28 14.37 -31.81
CA PHE A 87 -5.34 12.97 -31.39
C PHE A 87 -6.22 12.12 -32.31
N SER A 88 -5.79 10.88 -32.55
CA SER A 88 -6.56 9.89 -33.33
C SER A 88 -6.93 8.69 -32.44
N ASN A 89 -8.05 8.02 -32.75
CA ASN A 89 -8.51 6.84 -32.05
C ASN A 89 -8.73 7.01 -30.52
N VAL A 90 -9.20 8.19 -30.11
CA VAL A 90 -9.46 8.50 -28.70
C VAL A 90 -10.84 7.98 -28.29
N ARG A 91 -10.93 7.36 -27.11
CA ARG A 91 -12.20 6.94 -26.49
C ARG A 91 -12.69 7.95 -25.47
N GLU A 92 -11.78 8.63 -24.80
CA GLU A 92 -12.07 9.54 -23.71
C GLU A 92 -11.06 10.69 -23.71
N PHE A 93 -11.57 11.90 -23.52
CA PHE A 93 -10.75 13.08 -23.22
C PHE A 93 -10.94 13.44 -21.75
N GLU A 94 -9.81 13.68 -21.07
CA GLU A 94 -9.78 14.24 -19.73
C GLU A 94 -9.09 15.60 -19.80
N ILE A 95 -9.63 16.57 -19.06
CA ILE A 95 -9.04 17.89 -18.93
C ILE A 95 -8.52 18.03 -17.51
N SER A 96 -7.24 18.32 -17.39
CA SER A 96 -6.55 18.63 -16.15
C SER A 96 -5.82 19.97 -16.27
N ALA A 97 -5.08 20.32 -15.24
CA ALA A 97 -4.19 21.48 -15.28
C ALA A 97 -2.99 21.23 -14.35
N LEU A 98 -1.85 21.79 -14.72
CA LEU A 98 -0.63 21.78 -13.92
C LEU A 98 0.10 23.10 -14.10
N ASP A 99 0.47 23.74 -12.96
CA ASP A 99 1.23 25.01 -12.96
C ASP A 99 0.56 26.12 -13.79
N GLY A 100 -0.77 26.25 -13.69
CA GLY A 100 -1.55 27.26 -14.41
C GLY A 100 -1.85 26.95 -15.87
N ARG A 101 -1.46 25.79 -16.39
CA ARG A 101 -1.61 25.41 -17.79
C ARG A 101 -2.60 24.27 -17.95
N ALA A 102 -3.53 24.42 -18.87
CA ALA A 102 -4.46 23.35 -19.20
C ALA A 102 -3.77 22.19 -19.91
N MET A 103 -4.10 20.98 -19.48
CA MET A 103 -3.66 19.72 -20.08
C MET A 103 -4.85 18.98 -20.65
N LEU A 104 -4.78 18.64 -21.92
CA LEU A 104 -5.71 17.73 -22.58
C LEU A 104 -5.10 16.33 -22.63
N ILE A 105 -5.75 15.38 -22.00
CA ILE A 105 -5.32 13.99 -21.92
C ILE A 105 -6.27 13.14 -22.75
N ALA A 106 -5.73 12.48 -23.75
CA ALA A 106 -6.46 11.58 -24.64
C ALA A 106 -6.20 10.13 -24.23
N LYS A 107 -7.26 9.40 -23.87
CA LYS A 107 -7.17 8.01 -23.43
C LYS A 107 -7.72 7.07 -24.48
N ASN A 108 -6.97 6.00 -24.77
CA ASN A 108 -7.38 4.91 -25.67
C ASN A 108 -7.22 3.56 -24.95
N GLY A 109 -8.06 3.31 -23.96
CA GLY A 109 -8.02 2.08 -23.18
C GLY A 109 -6.80 1.97 -22.27
N GLN A 110 -5.67 1.45 -22.77
CA GLN A 110 -4.46 1.23 -21.98
C GLN A 110 -3.38 2.31 -22.16
N THR A 111 -3.52 3.15 -23.17
CA THR A 111 -2.56 4.22 -23.48
C THR A 111 -3.19 5.57 -23.25
N SER A 112 -2.41 6.49 -22.70
CA SER A 112 -2.76 7.91 -22.58
C SER A 112 -1.70 8.76 -23.25
N GLU A 113 -2.13 9.74 -24.01
CA GLU A 113 -1.30 10.78 -24.61
C GLU A 113 -1.81 12.13 -24.10
N PHE A 114 -0.94 13.08 -23.91
CA PHE A 114 -1.36 14.40 -23.45
C PHE A 114 -0.62 15.52 -24.18
N LEU A 115 -1.24 16.69 -24.18
CA LEU A 115 -0.62 17.93 -24.59
C LEU A 115 -1.02 19.06 -23.62
N PHE A 116 -0.17 20.09 -23.53
CA PHE A 116 -0.58 21.38 -22.98
C PHE A 116 -1.23 22.19 -24.12
N THR A 117 -2.37 22.80 -23.83
CA THR A 117 -3.14 23.55 -24.85
C THR A 117 -2.37 24.72 -25.47
N GLU A 118 -1.39 25.28 -24.76
CA GLU A 118 -0.54 26.38 -25.25
C GLU A 118 0.70 25.90 -26.03
N ALA A 119 0.96 24.59 -26.06
CA ALA A 119 2.16 24.05 -26.70
C ALA A 119 1.83 23.39 -28.05
N ASN A 120 2.54 23.78 -29.09
CA ASN A 120 2.40 23.16 -30.41
C ASN A 120 3.06 21.78 -30.54
N SER A 121 3.74 21.31 -29.49
CA SER A 121 4.45 20.02 -29.47
C SER A 121 4.32 19.36 -28.10
N SER A 122 4.45 18.04 -28.06
CA SER A 122 4.55 17.31 -26.81
C SER A 122 5.75 17.78 -25.99
N PRO A 123 5.56 18.13 -24.71
CA PRO A 123 6.65 18.66 -23.89
C PRO A 123 7.71 17.60 -23.64
N ASN A 124 8.97 18.01 -23.59
CA ASN A 124 10.05 17.11 -23.20
C ASN A 124 10.01 16.83 -21.69
N GLN A 125 10.74 15.82 -21.26
CA GLN A 125 10.72 15.37 -19.86
C GLN A 125 11.24 16.45 -18.89
N ASP A 126 12.27 17.20 -19.26
CA ASP A 126 12.85 18.24 -18.41
C ASP A 126 11.85 19.38 -18.16
N TYR A 127 11.11 19.75 -19.18
CA TYR A 127 10.03 20.72 -19.07
C TYR A 127 8.93 20.23 -18.12
N LEU A 128 8.51 18.96 -18.23
CA LEU A 128 7.52 18.37 -17.34
C LEU A 128 8.00 18.33 -15.89
N ILE A 129 9.26 17.96 -15.66
CA ILE A 129 9.87 17.98 -14.33
C ILE A 129 9.89 19.40 -13.76
N SER A 130 10.29 20.40 -14.54
CA SER A 130 10.33 21.80 -14.09
C SER A 130 8.94 22.33 -13.78
N THR A 131 7.95 22.02 -14.60
CA THR A 131 6.54 22.39 -14.41
C THR A 131 5.97 21.73 -13.15
N ALA A 132 6.20 20.43 -12.96
CA ALA A 132 5.76 19.73 -11.76
C ALA A 132 6.40 20.27 -10.47
N ARG A 133 7.68 20.63 -10.52
CA ARG A 133 8.39 21.29 -9.40
C ARG A 133 7.78 22.65 -9.08
N SER A 134 7.50 23.47 -10.09
CA SER A 134 6.84 24.78 -9.93
C SER A 134 5.47 24.60 -9.29
N ALA A 135 4.66 23.70 -9.80
CA ALA A 135 3.33 23.38 -9.28
C ALA A 135 3.36 22.93 -7.80
N VAL A 136 4.32 22.07 -7.43
CA VAL A 136 4.50 21.62 -6.04
C VAL A 136 4.94 22.79 -5.14
N SER A 137 5.84 23.66 -5.61
CA SER A 137 6.23 24.84 -4.83
C SER A 137 5.06 25.78 -4.57
N GLN A 138 4.10 25.88 -5.47
CA GLN A 138 2.87 26.66 -5.26
C GLN A 138 1.88 25.95 -4.32
N ALA A 139 1.83 24.62 -4.40
CA ALA A 139 0.94 23.83 -3.55
C ALA A 139 1.45 23.72 -2.10
N TRP A 140 2.76 23.78 -1.89
CA TRP A 140 3.43 23.77 -0.57
C TRP A 140 4.35 24.99 -0.42
N PRO A 141 3.77 26.21 -0.33
CA PRO A 141 4.55 27.46 -0.36
C PRO A 141 5.49 27.66 0.84
N GLU A 142 5.15 27.03 1.98
CA GLU A 142 5.94 27.13 3.21
C GLU A 142 7.14 26.18 3.23
N THR A 143 7.31 25.33 2.20
CA THR A 143 8.29 24.24 2.22
C THR A 143 9.12 24.22 0.95
N ALA A 144 10.44 24.28 1.09
CA ALA A 144 11.34 24.18 -0.05
C ALA A 144 11.37 22.75 -0.63
N ILE A 145 11.72 22.63 -1.90
CA ILE A 145 11.99 21.34 -2.55
C ILE A 145 13.46 20.97 -2.29
N LYS A 146 13.68 19.90 -1.54
CA LYS A 146 15.00 19.33 -1.26
C LYS A 146 15.62 18.63 -2.47
N SER A 147 14.81 17.80 -3.15
CA SER A 147 15.25 17.05 -4.34
C SER A 147 14.06 16.60 -5.18
N SER A 148 14.32 16.20 -6.42
CA SER A 148 13.32 15.55 -7.26
C SER A 148 13.99 14.53 -8.19
N TYR A 149 13.35 13.38 -8.41
CA TYR A 149 13.83 12.33 -9.28
C TYR A 149 12.69 11.40 -9.74
N MET A 150 12.90 10.76 -10.89
CA MET A 150 11.95 9.77 -11.39
C MET A 150 11.95 8.54 -10.49
N VAL A 151 10.76 8.03 -10.18
CA VAL A 151 10.61 6.81 -9.39
C VAL A 151 11.07 5.61 -10.21
N ALA A 152 11.99 4.82 -9.67
CA ALA A 152 12.46 3.62 -10.33
C ALA A 152 11.37 2.53 -10.35
N ALA A 153 11.39 1.67 -11.35
CA ALA A 153 10.39 0.60 -11.50
C ALA A 153 10.41 -0.42 -10.35
N ASP A 154 11.53 -0.54 -9.65
CA ASP A 154 11.74 -1.41 -8.48
C ASP A 154 11.65 -0.66 -7.14
N ASP A 155 11.20 0.59 -7.15
CA ASP A 155 11.03 1.38 -5.92
C ASP A 155 10.03 0.72 -4.98
N VAL A 156 10.46 0.45 -3.75
CA VAL A 156 9.67 -0.28 -2.74
C VAL A 156 8.42 0.45 -2.27
N TYR A 157 8.34 1.75 -2.46
CA TYR A 157 7.18 2.58 -2.13
C TYR A 157 6.27 2.81 -3.33
N GLY A 158 6.80 2.67 -4.55
CA GLY A 158 6.06 2.79 -5.80
C GLY A 158 5.51 1.46 -6.32
N HIS A 159 5.97 0.33 -5.77
CA HIS A 159 5.50 -1.00 -6.15
C HIS A 159 4.69 -1.60 -5.00
N LEU A 160 3.37 -1.52 -5.10
CA LEU A 160 2.44 -2.05 -4.12
C LEU A 160 1.75 -3.29 -4.68
N ARG A 161 1.25 -4.16 -3.79
CA ARG A 161 0.44 -5.33 -4.17
C ARG A 161 -0.74 -4.97 -5.09
N GLU A 162 -1.36 -3.82 -4.85
CA GLU A 162 -2.55 -3.35 -5.57
C GLU A 162 -2.22 -2.72 -6.92
N GLY A 163 -0.94 -2.51 -7.22
CA GLY A 163 -0.45 -1.92 -8.46
C GLY A 163 0.81 -1.12 -8.25
N SER A 164 1.49 -0.84 -9.34
CA SER A 164 2.67 0.04 -9.34
C SER A 164 2.27 1.46 -9.70
N PHE A 165 3.06 2.41 -9.28
CA PHE A 165 2.93 3.78 -9.76
C PHE A 165 3.04 3.84 -11.30
N PRO A 166 2.41 4.83 -11.95
CA PRO A 166 2.64 5.08 -13.37
C PRO A 166 4.12 5.17 -13.70
N LYS A 167 4.50 4.73 -14.89
CA LYS A 167 5.93 4.65 -15.30
C LYS A 167 6.66 6.00 -15.24
N LYS A 168 5.93 7.09 -15.50
CA LYS A 168 6.49 8.44 -15.46
C LYS A 168 6.13 9.18 -14.17
N THR A 169 6.27 8.51 -13.04
CA THR A 169 6.06 9.15 -11.73
C THR A 169 7.32 9.87 -11.29
N LEU A 170 7.19 11.16 -11.04
CA LEU A 170 8.21 12.02 -10.43
C LEU A 170 7.99 12.04 -8.91
N ARG A 171 9.04 11.76 -8.13
CA ARG A 171 9.07 12.00 -6.69
C ARG A 171 9.72 13.33 -6.41
N ILE A 172 9.00 14.20 -5.73
CA ILE A 172 9.48 15.48 -5.23
C ILE A 172 9.56 15.37 -3.71
N VAL A 173 10.76 15.56 -3.16
CA VAL A 173 11.03 15.50 -1.73
C VAL A 173 11.02 16.93 -1.19
N LEU A 174 10.16 17.19 -0.22
CA LEU A 174 10.07 18.46 0.48
C LEU A 174 11.11 18.52 1.63
N ASP A 175 11.59 19.72 1.92
CA ASP A 175 12.53 19.98 3.00
C ASP A 175 11.80 20.34 4.30
N ASP A 176 10.90 19.44 4.71
CA ASP A 176 10.18 19.49 5.97
C ASP A 176 10.72 18.45 6.96
N ILE A 177 10.27 18.51 8.23
CA ILE A 177 10.70 17.62 9.31
C ILE A 177 10.36 16.14 9.01
N ASP A 178 9.30 15.92 8.24
CA ASP A 178 8.79 14.61 7.88
C ASP A 178 9.32 14.11 6.53
N GLU A 179 10.15 14.93 5.85
CA GLU A 179 10.65 14.65 4.51
C GLU A 179 9.52 14.14 3.61
N THR A 180 8.49 14.96 3.47
CA THR A 180 7.29 14.62 2.70
C THR A 180 7.64 14.40 1.24
N TRP A 181 7.15 13.30 0.69
CA TRP A 181 7.28 12.93 -0.71
C TRP A 181 5.98 13.18 -1.43
N VAL A 182 6.02 14.00 -2.47
CA VAL A 182 4.89 14.20 -3.38
C VAL A 182 5.21 13.45 -4.67
N HIS A 183 4.33 12.52 -5.04
CA HIS A 183 4.47 11.75 -6.29
C HIS A 183 3.49 12.30 -7.31
N ILE A 184 4.01 12.69 -8.46
CA ILE A 184 3.20 13.23 -9.56
C ILE A 184 3.40 12.34 -10.79
N ASN A 185 2.29 11.93 -11.40
CA ASN A 185 2.32 11.32 -12.71
C ASN A 185 2.54 12.41 -13.78
N LEU A 186 3.62 12.33 -14.52
CA LEU A 186 3.92 13.32 -15.56
C LEU A 186 3.07 13.17 -16.83
N ASP A 187 2.32 12.08 -16.97
CA ASP A 187 1.44 11.87 -18.12
C ASP A 187 0.06 12.54 -17.96
N ASP A 188 -0.33 12.91 -16.73
CA ASP A 188 -1.64 13.53 -16.47
C ASP A 188 -1.57 14.69 -15.45
N GLY A 189 -0.42 14.94 -14.84
CA GLY A 189 -0.23 16.00 -13.86
C GLY A 189 -0.88 15.73 -12.49
N HIS A 190 -1.46 14.53 -12.26
CA HIS A 190 -2.13 14.22 -11.01
C HIS A 190 -1.16 13.78 -9.91
N ILE A 191 -1.53 14.08 -8.67
CA ILE A 191 -0.87 13.52 -7.49
C ILE A 191 -1.23 12.04 -7.39
N VAL A 192 -0.22 11.17 -7.52
CA VAL A 192 -0.37 9.73 -7.32
C VAL A 192 -0.44 9.37 -5.84
N SER A 193 0.40 10.03 -5.04
CA SER A 193 0.51 9.74 -3.60
C SER A 193 1.28 10.85 -2.90
N VAL A 194 0.94 11.08 -1.65
CA VAL A 194 1.76 11.86 -0.72
C VAL A 194 2.17 10.95 0.42
N MET A 195 3.46 10.96 0.77
CA MET A 195 4.02 10.11 1.83
C MET A 195 4.96 10.91 2.72
N ASP A 196 4.66 10.97 4.01
CA ASP A 196 5.57 11.42 5.06
C ASP A 196 6.31 10.25 5.71
N LYS A 197 7.17 10.51 6.71
CA LYS A 197 7.89 9.46 7.47
C LYS A 197 6.94 8.45 8.09
N SER A 198 5.84 8.92 8.67
CA SER A 198 4.85 8.07 9.33
C SER A 198 4.20 7.10 8.33
N ARG A 199 3.82 7.60 7.15
CA ARG A 199 3.21 6.76 6.10
C ARG A 199 4.21 5.76 5.53
N ARG A 200 5.49 6.12 5.43
CA ARG A 200 6.54 5.18 5.03
C ARG A 200 6.74 4.06 6.06
N VAL A 201 6.68 4.37 7.36
CA VAL A 201 6.71 3.36 8.44
C VAL A 201 5.48 2.45 8.36
N TYR A 202 4.29 3.03 8.18
CA TYR A 202 3.04 2.26 8.02
C TYR A 202 3.12 1.26 6.86
N ARG A 203 3.73 1.63 5.73
CA ARG A 203 3.97 0.74 4.60
C ARG A 203 4.67 -0.57 5.02
N TRP A 204 5.68 -0.47 5.91
CA TRP A 204 6.41 -1.64 6.37
C TRP A 204 5.67 -2.40 7.47
N LEU A 205 5.13 -1.71 8.45
CA LEU A 205 4.43 -2.34 9.58
C LEU A 205 3.11 -3.00 9.15
N PHE A 206 2.36 -2.39 8.25
CA PHE A 206 1.12 -2.98 7.77
C PHE A 206 1.34 -3.79 6.49
N ASN A 207 1.62 -3.16 5.35
CA ASN A 207 1.69 -3.88 4.08
C ASN A 207 2.81 -4.95 4.08
N GLY A 208 3.98 -4.61 4.61
CA GLY A 208 5.12 -5.54 4.70
C GLY A 208 4.82 -6.76 5.58
N ILE A 209 4.27 -6.55 6.78
CA ILE A 209 4.03 -7.65 7.74
C ILE A 209 2.69 -8.34 7.46
N HIS A 210 1.59 -7.59 7.30
CA HIS A 210 0.26 -8.15 7.15
C HIS A 210 0.06 -8.90 5.84
N SER A 211 0.46 -8.28 4.75
CA SER A 211 0.30 -8.84 3.40
C SER A 211 1.56 -9.52 2.88
N LEU A 212 2.66 -9.54 3.65
CA LEU A 212 3.98 -9.98 3.19
C LEU A 212 4.37 -9.33 1.86
N ASP A 213 3.97 -8.06 1.71
CA ASP A 213 4.25 -7.25 0.54
C ASP A 213 5.70 -6.74 0.59
N LEU A 214 6.62 -7.68 0.50
CA LEU A 214 8.05 -7.45 0.38
C LEU A 214 8.37 -7.43 -1.12
N PRO A 215 8.89 -6.34 -1.69
CA PRO A 215 9.04 -6.19 -3.15
C PRO A 215 9.77 -7.33 -3.83
N TRP A 216 10.84 -7.82 -3.20
CA TRP A 216 11.61 -8.97 -3.70
C TRP A 216 10.83 -10.31 -3.68
N PHE A 217 9.75 -10.39 -2.89
CA PHE A 217 8.93 -11.59 -2.75
C PHE A 217 7.59 -11.45 -3.47
N SER A 218 6.87 -10.34 -3.29
CA SER A 218 5.56 -10.09 -3.93
C SER A 218 5.65 -10.02 -5.46
N SER A 219 6.82 -9.67 -6.01
CA SER A 219 7.07 -9.71 -7.46
C SER A 219 7.18 -11.12 -8.03
N LYS A 220 7.44 -12.15 -7.20
CA LYS A 220 7.59 -13.54 -7.64
C LYS A 220 6.25 -14.27 -7.68
N ARG A 221 5.43 -13.96 -8.68
CA ARG A 221 4.18 -14.69 -8.95
C ARG A 221 4.47 -15.96 -9.75
N PRO A 222 3.81 -17.11 -9.48
CA PRO A 222 2.75 -17.36 -8.49
C PRO A 222 3.28 -17.76 -7.09
N LEU A 223 4.59 -17.74 -6.84
CA LEU A 223 5.18 -18.22 -5.58
C LEU A 223 4.59 -17.51 -4.35
N TRP A 224 4.47 -16.20 -4.42
CA TRP A 224 3.86 -15.41 -3.34
C TRP A 224 2.40 -15.81 -3.10
N ASP A 225 1.61 -16.01 -4.16
CA ASP A 225 0.20 -16.42 -4.06
C ASP A 225 0.06 -17.77 -3.37
N ILE A 226 0.86 -18.76 -3.78
CA ILE A 226 0.87 -20.10 -3.18
C ILE A 226 1.25 -20.02 -1.70
N PHE A 227 2.28 -19.24 -1.37
CA PHE A 227 2.72 -19.07 0.00
C PHE A 227 1.63 -18.45 0.88
N MET A 228 0.96 -17.40 0.41
CA MET A 228 -0.15 -16.77 1.13
C MET A 228 -1.32 -17.73 1.33
N VAL A 229 -1.71 -18.49 0.30
CA VAL A 229 -2.78 -19.50 0.42
C VAL A 229 -2.42 -20.56 1.45
N VAL A 230 -1.18 -21.07 1.44
CA VAL A 230 -0.71 -22.07 2.42
C VAL A 230 -0.77 -21.51 3.85
N LEU A 231 -0.31 -20.27 4.06
CA LEU A 231 -0.38 -19.63 5.38
C LEU A 231 -1.83 -19.46 5.86
N MET A 232 -2.73 -18.99 4.99
CA MET A 232 -4.14 -18.80 5.31
C MET A 232 -4.83 -20.13 5.65
N LEU A 233 -4.59 -21.18 4.86
CA LEU A 233 -5.13 -22.52 5.13
C LEU A 233 -4.61 -23.06 6.47
N THR A 234 -3.33 -22.88 6.75
CA THR A 234 -2.74 -23.34 8.02
C THR A 234 -3.31 -22.57 9.21
N GLY A 235 -3.49 -21.26 9.09
CA GLY A 235 -4.17 -20.44 10.10
C GLY A 235 -5.61 -20.91 10.35
N THR A 236 -6.34 -21.26 9.29
CA THR A 236 -7.69 -21.83 9.38
C THR A 236 -7.70 -23.15 10.13
N VAL A 237 -6.80 -24.07 9.78
CA VAL A 237 -6.68 -25.37 10.49
C VAL A 237 -6.32 -25.15 11.97
N PHE A 238 -5.38 -24.23 12.26
CA PHE A 238 -5.05 -23.85 13.63
C PHE A 238 -6.26 -23.35 14.40
N SER A 239 -7.06 -22.47 13.82
CA SER A 239 -8.29 -21.95 14.42
C SER A 239 -9.34 -23.06 14.69
N ILE A 240 -9.51 -23.99 13.74
CA ILE A 240 -10.40 -25.15 13.91
C ILE A 240 -9.95 -26.02 15.08
N THR A 241 -8.64 -26.29 15.20
CA THR A 241 -8.13 -27.07 16.34
C THR A 241 -8.40 -26.38 17.68
N GLY A 242 -8.29 -25.05 17.74
CA GLY A 242 -8.64 -24.25 18.91
C GLY A 242 -10.11 -24.33 19.27
N LEU A 243 -11.00 -24.22 18.27
CA LEU A 243 -12.44 -24.36 18.44
C LEU A 243 -12.85 -25.75 18.98
N ILE A 244 -12.24 -26.81 18.43
CA ILE A 244 -12.49 -28.18 18.91
C ILE A 244 -12.07 -28.33 20.37
N LEU A 245 -10.93 -27.77 20.77
CA LEU A 245 -10.45 -27.80 22.14
C LEU A 245 -11.39 -27.04 23.09
N ALA A 246 -11.81 -25.83 22.67
CA ALA A 246 -12.76 -25.01 23.42
C ALA A 246 -14.10 -25.73 23.58
N TYR A 247 -14.69 -26.28 22.53
CA TYR A 247 -15.92 -27.05 22.55
C TYR A 247 -15.82 -28.25 23.51
N LYS A 248 -14.76 -29.05 23.40
CA LYS A 248 -14.53 -30.18 24.27
C LYS A 248 -14.39 -29.79 25.74
N LYS A 249 -13.88 -28.61 26.04
CA LYS A 249 -13.80 -28.09 27.42
C LYS A 249 -15.14 -27.62 27.94
N LEU A 250 -15.96 -26.99 27.11
CA LEU A 250 -17.27 -26.46 27.48
C LEU A 250 -18.32 -27.59 27.67
N VAL A 251 -18.29 -28.61 26.80
CA VAL A 251 -19.26 -29.70 26.80
C VAL A 251 -18.91 -30.82 27.81
N ARG A 252 -17.67 -30.87 28.33
CA ARG A 252 -17.33 -31.78 29.41
C ARG A 252 -18.11 -31.37 30.66
N PRO A 253 -19.02 -32.22 31.18
CA PRO A 253 -19.72 -31.89 32.42
C PRO A 253 -18.69 -31.68 33.53
N VAL A 254 -18.94 -30.70 34.38
CA VAL A 254 -18.20 -30.52 35.65
C VAL A 254 -18.54 -31.69 36.55
N THR A 255 -18.03 -32.86 36.20
CA THR A 255 -18.16 -34.04 37.08
C THR A 255 -16.92 -34.06 37.97
N ASN A 256 -17.23 -33.84 39.25
CA ASN A 256 -16.44 -34.16 40.42
C ASN A 256 -15.39 -33.19 40.91
N SER A 257 -15.90 -32.26 41.70
CA SER A 257 -15.18 -31.85 42.89
C SER A 257 -16.11 -32.10 44.11
N VAL A 258 -16.56 -33.32 44.29
CA VAL A 258 -17.11 -33.81 45.59
C VAL A 258 -16.65 -35.25 45.71
N LYS A 259 -15.44 -35.41 46.22
CA LYS A 259 -15.07 -36.56 47.06
C LYS A 259 -14.34 -36.00 48.25
N SER A 260 -15.07 -36.02 49.33
CA SER A 260 -14.67 -35.88 50.72
C SER A 260 -13.32 -36.50 51.03
#